data_27d66b5cfac213e697e1f8e2b02796a9
#
_entry.id   27d66b5cfac213e697e1f8e2b02796a9
#
_cell.length_a   1.000
_cell.length_b   1.000
_cell.length_c   1.000
_cell.angle_alpha   90.00
_cell.angle_beta   90.00
_cell.angle_gamma   90.00
#
_symmetry.space_group_name_H-M   'P 1'
#
loop_
_entity.id
_entity.type
_entity.pdbx_description
1 polymer ?
#
loop_
_entity_poly.entity_id
_entity_poly.type
_entity_poly.pdbx_seq_one_letter_code
_entity_poly.pdbx_strand_id
1 'polypeptide(L)'
;MAGYRSRSGDPEPLVPHAPVGDERLTRRDSRARGRLVDFYTAVPAGLGDGRGLPVCLILHGGSKTAADFPGLGLGRFLTDAVRRGAPPFVLAGATGDRLWWQPDKGDDPQRMVHEELPRWCAERGFDTSRVALWGWSMGGYGSLLLAEAFPGFAKAVAAFSPAVRKGDEVFTSVSHLRGTPVGLWCGEDDDLLGNVEDLAAELPERPARMTTGPGRHNFGYWSRCIPEGFDFVAGALRG
;
A
#
# COMPACT_ATOMS: atom_id res chain seq x y z
N MET A 1 -7.42 19.87 13.95
CA MET A 1 -6.24 19.87 13.06
C MET A 1 -5.01 19.53 13.91
N ALA A 2 -4.65 18.25 14.02
CA ALA A 2 -3.40 17.84 14.65
C ALA A 2 -2.47 17.41 13.51
N GLY A 3 -1.60 18.32 13.09
CA GLY A 3 -0.48 17.98 12.22
C GLY A 3 0.46 17.07 12.99
N TYR A 4 0.71 15.88 12.47
CA TYR A 4 1.69 14.96 13.03
C TYR A 4 3.07 15.59 12.94
N ARG A 5 3.55 16.15 14.05
CA ARG A 5 4.94 16.59 14.18
C ARG A 5 5.73 15.39 14.70
N SER A 6 6.79 14.99 13.98
CA SER A 6 7.82 14.10 14.50
C SER A 6 8.19 14.56 15.91
N ARG A 7 7.98 13.70 16.91
CA ARG A 7 8.40 13.98 18.29
C ARG A 7 9.89 13.63 18.38
N SER A 8 10.64 14.42 19.12
CA SER A 8 12.03 14.11 19.44
C SER A 8 12.09 12.72 20.09
N GLY A 9 12.73 11.75 19.41
CA GLY A 9 12.83 10.35 19.86
C GLY A 9 12.26 9.32 18.88
N ASP A 10 11.56 9.73 17.81
CA ASP A 10 11.15 8.80 16.75
C ASP A 10 12.39 8.33 15.97
N PRO A 11 12.52 7.02 15.69
CA PRO A 11 13.66 6.53 14.93
C PRO A 11 13.62 7.08 13.49
N GLU A 12 14.79 7.49 13.00
CA GLU A 12 14.93 7.88 11.59
C GLU A 12 14.50 6.74 10.65
N PRO A 13 13.88 7.06 9.50
CA PRO A 13 13.57 6.07 8.49
C PRO A 13 14.80 5.29 8.03
N LEU A 14 14.68 3.98 7.97
CA LEU A 14 15.74 3.09 7.49
C LEU A 14 15.54 2.79 6.01
N VAL A 15 16.06 3.64 5.13
CA VAL A 15 15.96 3.46 3.67
C VAL A 15 17.20 2.71 3.16
N PRO A 16 17.05 1.64 2.38
CA PRO A 16 18.19 0.86 1.88
C PRO A 16 19.04 1.65 0.87
N HIS A 17 20.34 1.33 0.83
CA HIS A 17 21.29 1.89 -0.15
C HIS A 17 21.20 1.23 -1.54
N ALA A 18 20.03 0.75 -1.92
CA ALA A 18 19.82 0.19 -3.25
C ALA A 18 19.63 1.31 -4.29
N PRO A 19 20.00 1.08 -5.58
CA PRO A 19 19.73 2.05 -6.63
C PRO A 19 18.23 2.14 -6.92
N VAL A 20 17.82 3.28 -7.45
CA VAL A 20 16.49 3.46 -8.03
C VAL A 20 16.52 2.96 -9.46
N GLY A 21 15.47 2.25 -9.89
CA GLY A 21 15.30 1.80 -11.28
C GLY A 21 14.54 2.81 -12.14
N ASP A 22 13.63 2.33 -13.01
CA ASP A 22 12.73 3.22 -13.77
C ASP A 22 11.62 3.74 -12.84
N GLU A 23 11.85 4.88 -12.21
CA GLU A 23 10.92 5.54 -11.30
C GLU A 23 10.34 6.77 -11.99
N ARG A 24 9.01 6.87 -12.04
CA ARG A 24 8.31 7.96 -12.72
C ARG A 24 7.19 8.53 -11.86
N LEU A 25 7.12 9.85 -11.85
CA LEU A 25 5.98 10.60 -11.34
C LEU A 25 5.40 11.41 -12.51
N THR A 26 4.17 11.13 -12.88
CA THR A 26 3.47 11.75 -14.00
C THR A 26 2.11 12.24 -13.53
N ARG A 27 1.40 13.00 -14.37
CA ARG A 27 0.02 13.40 -14.09
C ARG A 27 -0.93 12.69 -15.04
N ARG A 28 -2.06 12.24 -14.50
CA ARG A 28 -3.12 11.55 -15.24
C ARG A 28 -4.46 12.26 -15.01
N ASP A 29 -5.24 12.35 -16.04
CA ASP A 29 -6.64 12.76 -15.91
C ASP A 29 -7.45 11.59 -15.39
N SER A 30 -7.96 11.73 -14.18
CA SER A 30 -8.80 10.73 -13.54
C SER A 30 -10.28 11.11 -13.69
N ARG A 31 -11.01 10.32 -14.44
CA ARG A 31 -12.47 10.48 -14.56
C ARG A 31 -13.18 10.16 -13.25
N ALA A 32 -12.68 9.17 -12.51
CA ALA A 32 -13.22 8.82 -11.21
C ALA A 32 -13.08 9.96 -10.20
N ARG A 33 -11.98 10.74 -10.29
CA ARG A 33 -11.69 11.87 -9.41
C ARG A 33 -12.18 13.20 -9.98
N GLY A 34 -12.53 13.26 -11.29
CA GLY A 34 -12.89 14.50 -11.98
C GLY A 34 -11.76 15.53 -12.07
N ARG A 35 -10.50 15.09 -12.04
CA ARG A 35 -9.32 15.97 -12.02
C ARG A 35 -8.01 15.28 -12.38
N LEU A 36 -6.97 16.08 -12.61
CA LEU A 36 -5.61 15.60 -12.73
C LEU A 36 -5.11 15.12 -11.36
N VAL A 37 -4.49 13.94 -11.34
CA VAL A 37 -3.85 13.33 -10.16
C VAL A 37 -2.39 12.98 -10.46
N ASP A 38 -1.55 12.99 -9.44
CA ASP A 38 -0.21 12.44 -9.58
C ASP A 38 -0.28 10.91 -9.64
N PHE A 39 0.42 10.34 -10.61
CA PHE A 39 0.54 8.90 -10.82
C PHE A 39 2.01 8.50 -10.79
N TYR A 40 2.34 7.65 -9.85
CA TYR A 40 3.67 7.13 -9.59
C TYR A 40 3.80 5.69 -10.08
N THR A 41 4.96 5.36 -10.63
CA THR A 41 5.37 3.97 -10.89
C THR A 41 6.85 3.80 -10.59
N ALA A 42 7.23 2.60 -10.11
CA ALA A 42 8.63 2.23 -9.95
C ALA A 42 8.87 0.79 -10.42
N VAL A 43 9.95 0.59 -11.16
CA VAL A 43 10.47 -0.71 -11.61
C VAL A 43 11.79 -0.95 -10.89
N PRO A 44 12.09 -2.20 -10.43
CA PRO A 44 13.38 -2.48 -9.80
C PRO A 44 14.55 -2.19 -10.76
N ALA A 45 15.66 -1.71 -10.20
CA ALA A 45 16.86 -1.47 -10.99
C ALA A 45 17.34 -2.74 -11.70
N GLY A 46 17.72 -2.61 -12.96
CA GLY A 46 18.19 -3.72 -13.80
C GLY A 46 17.09 -4.49 -14.54
N LEU A 47 15.82 -4.13 -14.37
CA LEU A 47 14.68 -4.81 -15.01
C LEU A 47 14.02 -3.97 -16.12
N GLY A 48 14.76 -3.02 -16.69
CA GLY A 48 14.31 -2.22 -17.83
C GLY A 48 13.05 -1.42 -17.54
N ASP A 49 12.05 -1.54 -18.41
CA ASP A 49 10.76 -0.84 -18.29
C ASP A 49 9.71 -1.62 -17.45
N GLY A 50 10.07 -2.81 -16.93
CA GLY A 50 9.21 -3.63 -16.09
C GLY A 50 8.10 -4.38 -16.83
N ARG A 51 8.16 -4.46 -18.16
CA ARG A 51 7.14 -5.13 -18.97
C ARG A 51 6.88 -6.56 -18.50
N GLY A 52 5.59 -6.88 -18.30
CA GLY A 52 5.14 -8.21 -17.86
C GLY A 52 5.32 -8.46 -16.34
N LEU A 53 5.86 -7.53 -15.57
CA LEU A 53 5.94 -7.65 -14.12
C LEU A 53 4.58 -7.37 -13.46
N PRO A 54 4.21 -8.15 -12.43
CA PRO A 54 2.99 -7.92 -11.66
C PRO A 54 3.07 -6.64 -10.85
N VAL A 55 1.93 -6.15 -10.36
CA VAL A 55 1.80 -4.82 -9.78
C VAL A 55 1.41 -4.88 -8.30
N CYS A 56 2.14 -4.16 -7.46
CA CYS A 56 1.68 -3.77 -6.14
C CYS A 56 1.16 -2.32 -6.18
N LEU A 57 -0.13 -2.15 -5.95
CA LEU A 57 -0.75 -0.83 -5.84
C LEU A 57 -0.56 -0.26 -4.44
N ILE A 58 -0.12 0.99 -4.38
CA ILE A 58 0.18 1.71 -3.14
C ILE A 58 -0.95 2.68 -2.81
N LEU A 59 -1.48 2.59 -1.59
CA LEU A 59 -2.41 3.55 -1.02
C LEU A 59 -1.70 4.30 0.13
N HIS A 60 -1.51 5.62 -0.06
CA HIS A 60 -0.80 6.46 0.91
C HIS A 60 -1.62 6.78 2.16
N GLY A 61 -0.94 7.12 3.25
CA GLY A 61 -1.56 7.64 4.47
C GLY A 61 -2.04 9.09 4.31
N GLY A 62 -2.81 9.58 5.29
CA GLY A 62 -3.49 10.88 5.21
C GLY A 62 -2.57 12.12 5.16
N SER A 63 -1.29 11.99 5.49
CA SER A 63 -0.30 13.08 5.44
C SER A 63 0.58 13.08 4.19
N LYS A 64 0.34 12.16 3.25
CA LYS A 64 1.15 11.95 2.05
C LYS A 64 0.30 11.93 0.79
N THR A 65 0.99 12.01 -0.35
CA THR A 65 0.45 11.88 -1.69
C THR A 65 1.38 11.02 -2.53
N ALA A 66 1.01 10.68 -3.76
CA ALA A 66 1.89 9.94 -4.66
C ALA A 66 3.19 10.72 -4.99
N ALA A 67 3.17 12.05 -4.91
CA ALA A 67 4.36 12.88 -5.11
C ALA A 67 5.43 12.68 -4.03
N ASP A 68 5.07 12.17 -2.85
CA ASP A 68 6.00 11.88 -1.78
C ASP A 68 6.77 10.56 -1.96
N PHE A 69 6.27 9.63 -2.79
CA PHE A 69 6.81 8.27 -2.89
C PHE A 69 8.29 8.19 -3.28
N PRO A 70 8.80 9.00 -4.23
CA PRO A 70 10.24 9.04 -4.52
C PRO A 70 11.05 9.47 -3.29
N GLY A 71 10.61 10.49 -2.56
CA GLY A 71 11.27 10.99 -1.35
C GLY A 71 11.25 10.01 -0.18
N LEU A 72 10.26 9.12 -0.11
CA LEU A 72 10.22 8.01 0.85
C LEU A 72 11.15 6.86 0.48
N GLY A 73 11.77 6.88 -0.70
CA GLY A 73 12.71 5.87 -1.15
C GLY A 73 12.06 4.56 -1.61
N LEU A 74 10.79 4.57 -2.00
CA LEU A 74 10.05 3.34 -2.34
C LEU A 74 10.72 2.55 -3.48
N GLY A 75 11.27 3.22 -4.49
CA GLY A 75 12.04 2.57 -5.55
C GLY A 75 13.32 1.87 -5.05
N ARG A 76 13.94 2.37 -3.96
CA ARG A 76 15.08 1.72 -3.32
C ARG A 76 14.67 0.46 -2.57
N PHE A 77 13.59 0.51 -1.81
CA PHE A 77 13.03 -0.66 -1.13
C PHE A 77 12.65 -1.75 -2.13
N LEU A 78 12.06 -1.37 -3.26
CA LEU A 78 11.68 -2.30 -4.32
C LEU A 78 12.90 -3.01 -4.92
N THR A 79 13.95 -2.26 -5.26
CA THR A 79 15.20 -2.84 -5.76
C THR A 79 15.88 -3.73 -4.72
N ASP A 80 15.87 -3.30 -3.45
CA ASP A 80 16.44 -4.08 -2.35
C ASP A 80 15.71 -5.42 -2.17
N ALA A 81 14.38 -5.43 -2.22
CA ALA A 81 13.59 -6.66 -2.13
C ALA A 81 14.00 -7.67 -3.22
N VAL A 82 14.11 -7.24 -4.48
CA VAL A 82 14.53 -8.10 -5.58
C VAL A 82 15.97 -8.58 -5.39
N ARG A 83 16.88 -7.73 -4.94
CA ARG A 83 18.27 -8.11 -4.63
C ARG A 83 18.40 -9.13 -3.50
N ARG A 84 17.47 -9.10 -2.56
CA ARG A 84 17.37 -10.10 -1.48
C ARG A 84 16.72 -11.42 -1.94
N GLY A 85 16.27 -11.51 -3.21
CA GLY A 85 15.70 -12.72 -3.80
C GLY A 85 14.18 -12.75 -3.89
N ALA A 86 13.49 -11.65 -3.59
CA ALA A 86 12.05 -11.56 -3.83
C ALA A 86 11.73 -11.64 -5.33
N PRO A 87 10.68 -12.36 -5.75
CA PRO A 87 10.19 -12.29 -7.12
C PRO A 87 9.95 -10.84 -7.54
N PRO A 88 10.38 -10.43 -8.75
CA PRO A 88 10.25 -9.05 -9.16
C PRO A 88 8.78 -8.64 -9.39
N PHE A 89 8.47 -7.43 -9.00
CA PHE A 89 7.19 -6.76 -9.20
C PHE A 89 7.42 -5.25 -9.37
N VAL A 90 6.41 -4.52 -9.77
CA VAL A 90 6.45 -3.05 -9.87
C VAL A 90 5.55 -2.41 -8.83
N LEU A 91 5.88 -1.17 -8.45
CA LEU A 91 5.02 -0.34 -7.63
C LEU A 91 4.23 0.64 -8.51
N ALA A 92 2.98 0.86 -8.18
CA ALA A 92 2.18 1.93 -8.77
C ALA A 92 1.23 2.53 -7.75
N GLY A 93 0.95 3.83 -7.85
CA GLY A 93 0.01 4.48 -6.97
C GLY A 93 -0.38 5.86 -7.48
N ALA A 94 -1.47 6.40 -7.00
CA ALA A 94 -1.91 7.74 -7.34
C ALA A 94 -2.39 8.50 -6.09
N THR A 95 -2.48 9.82 -6.21
CA THR A 95 -2.95 10.65 -5.11
C THR A 95 -4.44 10.46 -4.87
N GLY A 96 -4.79 9.99 -3.68
CA GLY A 96 -6.16 9.79 -3.18
C GLY A 96 -6.65 10.90 -2.25
N ASP A 97 -5.81 11.90 -1.96
CA ASP A 97 -6.04 12.95 -0.97
C ASP A 97 -6.45 12.39 0.41
N ARG A 98 -7.27 13.12 1.17
CA ARG A 98 -7.72 12.73 2.51
C ARG A 98 -9.16 12.23 2.53
N LEU A 99 -9.56 11.52 1.48
CA LEU A 99 -10.92 10.98 1.31
C LEU A 99 -11.09 9.56 1.86
N TRP A 100 -10.15 9.08 2.67
CA TRP A 100 -10.22 7.72 3.23
C TRP A 100 -10.35 6.60 2.20
N TRP A 101 -9.95 6.89 0.97
CA TRP A 101 -10.08 5.98 -0.17
C TRP A 101 -11.53 5.55 -0.45
N GLN A 102 -12.48 6.43 -0.11
CA GLN A 102 -13.92 6.25 -0.29
C GLN A 102 -14.50 7.34 -1.20
N PRO A 103 -15.61 7.05 -1.89
CA PRO A 103 -16.32 8.06 -2.67
C PRO A 103 -16.83 9.21 -1.79
N ASP A 104 -16.63 10.45 -2.25
CA ASP A 104 -17.23 11.64 -1.63
C ASP A 104 -17.65 12.64 -2.71
N LYS A 105 -18.95 12.95 -2.80
CA LYS A 105 -19.54 13.99 -3.66
C LYS A 105 -19.09 13.95 -5.13
N GLY A 106 -18.96 12.77 -5.69
CA GLY A 106 -18.56 12.57 -7.09
C GLY A 106 -17.05 12.45 -7.32
N ASP A 107 -16.25 12.60 -6.28
CA ASP A 107 -14.83 12.27 -6.26
C ASP A 107 -14.68 10.85 -5.70
N ASP A 108 -14.16 9.90 -6.49
CA ASP A 108 -14.11 8.48 -6.14
C ASP A 108 -12.68 7.91 -6.26
N PRO A 109 -11.86 8.05 -5.20
CA PRO A 109 -10.51 7.48 -5.19
C PRO A 109 -10.51 5.95 -5.19
N GLN A 110 -11.54 5.28 -4.66
CA GLN A 110 -11.65 3.83 -4.67
C GLN A 110 -11.82 3.31 -6.11
N ARG A 111 -12.72 3.92 -6.88
CA ARG A 111 -12.92 3.59 -8.28
C ARG A 111 -11.68 3.89 -9.12
N MET A 112 -10.98 4.99 -8.85
CA MET A 112 -9.70 5.28 -9.50
C MET A 112 -8.70 4.13 -9.31
N VAL A 113 -8.54 3.63 -8.07
CA VAL A 113 -7.60 2.54 -7.78
C VAL A 113 -8.05 1.23 -8.43
N HIS A 114 -9.35 0.94 -8.42
CA HIS A 114 -9.87 -0.31 -8.98
C HIS A 114 -9.86 -0.35 -10.51
N GLU A 115 -10.24 0.76 -11.18
CA GLU A 115 -10.47 0.77 -12.63
C GLU A 115 -9.36 1.48 -13.41
N GLU A 116 -8.87 2.62 -12.91
CA GLU A 116 -7.98 3.49 -13.68
C GLU A 116 -6.52 3.14 -13.49
N LEU A 117 -6.07 2.86 -12.26
CA LEU A 117 -4.69 2.47 -12.02
C LEU A 117 -4.27 1.23 -12.80
N PRO A 118 -5.05 0.11 -12.82
CA PRO A 118 -4.70 -1.05 -13.64
C PRO A 118 -4.58 -0.70 -15.12
N ARG A 119 -5.48 0.13 -15.66
CA ARG A 119 -5.38 0.57 -17.06
C ARG A 119 -4.11 1.37 -17.31
N TRP A 120 -3.77 2.34 -16.45
CA TRP A 120 -2.52 3.11 -16.60
C TRP A 120 -1.26 2.25 -16.45
N CYS A 121 -1.32 1.22 -15.60
CA CYS A 121 -0.27 0.21 -15.47
C CYS A 121 -0.14 -0.64 -16.73
N ALA A 122 -1.25 -1.06 -17.32
CA ALA A 122 -1.26 -1.83 -18.58
C ALA A 122 -0.69 -1.02 -19.75
N GLU A 123 -0.93 0.30 -19.81
CA GLU A 123 -0.31 1.20 -20.79
C GLU A 123 1.23 1.24 -20.65
N ARG A 124 1.76 0.98 -19.45
CA ARG A 124 3.18 0.80 -19.16
C ARG A 124 3.70 -0.61 -19.53
N GLY A 125 2.82 -1.52 -19.90
CA GLY A 125 3.14 -2.92 -20.21
C GLY A 125 3.24 -3.83 -18.98
N PHE A 126 2.81 -3.39 -17.81
CA PHE A 126 2.79 -4.21 -16.58
C PHE A 126 1.68 -5.26 -16.64
N ASP A 127 1.86 -6.36 -15.92
CA ASP A 127 0.87 -7.43 -15.81
C ASP A 127 -0.15 -7.10 -14.72
N THR A 128 -1.29 -6.59 -15.13
CA THR A 128 -2.40 -6.20 -14.26
C THR A 128 -3.39 -7.34 -13.96
N SER A 129 -3.11 -8.55 -14.42
CA SER A 129 -3.85 -9.75 -14.01
C SER A 129 -3.42 -10.24 -12.61
N ARG A 130 -2.27 -9.76 -12.14
CA ARG A 130 -1.70 -10.05 -10.82
C ARG A 130 -1.45 -8.75 -10.09
N VAL A 131 -2.38 -8.40 -9.20
CA VAL A 131 -2.34 -7.17 -8.39
C VAL A 131 -2.31 -7.53 -6.92
N ALA A 132 -1.48 -6.85 -6.15
CA ALA A 132 -1.55 -6.82 -4.69
C ALA A 132 -1.72 -5.38 -4.19
N LEU A 133 -2.16 -5.21 -2.97
CA LEU A 133 -2.34 -3.90 -2.33
C LEU A 133 -1.38 -3.75 -1.17
N TRP A 134 -0.81 -2.57 -1.06
CA TRP A 134 -0.03 -2.14 0.09
C TRP A 134 -0.40 -0.71 0.48
N GLY A 135 -0.59 -0.48 1.76
CA GLY A 135 -0.86 0.86 2.26
C GLY A 135 -0.55 1.00 3.74
N TRP A 136 -0.41 2.24 4.20
CA TRP A 136 -0.17 2.56 5.60
C TRP A 136 -1.18 3.57 6.13
N SER A 137 -1.54 3.46 7.41
CA SER A 137 -2.50 4.36 8.06
C SER A 137 -3.84 4.40 7.32
N MET A 138 -4.29 5.57 6.87
CA MET A 138 -5.46 5.73 6.00
C MET A 138 -5.37 4.85 4.74
N GLY A 139 -4.17 4.67 4.17
CA GLY A 139 -3.96 3.79 3.01
C GLY A 139 -4.05 2.31 3.35
N GLY A 140 -3.67 1.91 4.56
CA GLY A 140 -3.90 0.55 5.07
C GLY A 140 -5.39 0.24 5.21
N TYR A 141 -6.16 1.18 5.77
CA TYR A 141 -7.62 1.12 5.79
C TYR A 141 -8.20 1.00 4.37
N GLY A 142 -7.78 1.90 3.46
CA GLY A 142 -8.26 1.90 2.08
C GLY A 142 -7.92 0.62 1.31
N SER A 143 -6.76 0.01 1.57
CA SER A 143 -6.36 -1.26 0.94
C SER A 143 -7.26 -2.42 1.36
N LEU A 144 -7.60 -2.50 2.65
CA LEU A 144 -8.56 -3.49 3.16
C LEU A 144 -9.95 -3.26 2.56
N LEU A 145 -10.44 -2.04 2.64
CA LEU A 145 -11.76 -1.67 2.12
C LEU A 145 -11.90 -1.94 0.62
N LEU A 146 -10.85 -1.66 -0.16
CA LEU A 146 -10.85 -1.95 -1.61
C LEU A 146 -10.92 -3.46 -1.88
N ALA A 147 -10.19 -4.27 -1.13
CA ALA A 147 -10.23 -5.72 -1.28
C ALA A 147 -11.59 -6.32 -0.87
N GLU A 148 -12.25 -5.72 0.12
CA GLU A 148 -13.61 -6.09 0.53
C GLU A 148 -14.67 -5.70 -0.51
N ALA A 149 -14.53 -4.50 -1.08
CA ALA A 149 -15.43 -4.00 -2.11
C ALA A 149 -15.35 -4.79 -3.42
N PHE A 150 -14.15 -5.32 -3.73
CA PHE A 150 -13.87 -6.05 -4.97
C PHE A 150 -13.17 -7.39 -4.69
N PRO A 151 -13.88 -8.39 -4.14
CA PRO A 151 -13.30 -9.71 -3.84
C PRO A 151 -12.62 -10.33 -5.07
N GLY A 152 -11.39 -10.82 -4.86
CA GLY A 152 -10.58 -11.40 -5.94
C GLY A 152 -9.77 -10.39 -6.78
N PHE A 153 -9.95 -9.10 -6.61
CA PHE A 153 -9.14 -8.08 -7.26
C PHE A 153 -7.67 -8.15 -6.84
N ALA A 154 -7.42 -8.27 -5.55
CA ALA A 154 -6.07 -8.35 -5.01
C ALA A 154 -5.67 -9.79 -4.65
N LYS A 155 -4.45 -10.18 -4.98
CA LYS A 155 -3.82 -11.46 -4.58
C LYS A 155 -3.39 -11.47 -3.12
N ALA A 156 -3.17 -10.31 -2.52
CA ALA A 156 -2.89 -10.10 -1.11
C ALA A 156 -3.06 -8.63 -0.73
N VAL A 157 -3.24 -8.37 0.56
CA VAL A 157 -3.23 -7.03 1.15
C VAL A 157 -2.17 -6.97 2.24
N ALA A 158 -1.22 -6.04 2.11
CA ALA A 158 -0.27 -5.67 3.16
C ALA A 158 -0.70 -4.34 3.77
N ALA A 159 -1.17 -4.33 5.01
CA ALA A 159 -1.66 -3.13 5.69
C ALA A 159 -0.76 -2.78 6.88
N PHE A 160 -0.13 -1.60 6.81
CA PHE A 160 0.75 -1.08 7.85
C PHE A 160 0.00 -0.08 8.73
N SER A 161 -0.10 -0.37 10.01
CA SER A 161 -0.86 0.44 10.98
C SER A 161 -2.19 0.92 10.39
N PRO A 162 -3.04 0.04 9.83
CA PRO A 162 -4.27 0.47 9.18
C PRO A 162 -5.12 1.28 10.15
N ALA A 163 -5.62 2.44 9.69
CA ALA A 163 -6.39 3.34 10.53
C ALA A 163 -7.85 2.87 10.70
N VAL A 164 -7.99 1.62 11.15
CA VAL A 164 -9.26 0.95 11.40
C VAL A 164 -9.77 1.23 12.81
N ARG A 165 -11.09 1.20 12.98
CA ARG A 165 -11.76 1.29 14.29
C ARG A 165 -12.89 0.28 14.34
N LYS A 166 -13.08 -0.35 15.49
CA LYS A 166 -14.16 -1.31 15.70
C LYS A 166 -15.51 -0.69 15.31
N GLY A 167 -16.24 -1.40 14.44
CA GLY A 167 -17.53 -0.96 13.91
C GLY A 167 -17.49 -0.06 12.69
N ASP A 168 -16.30 0.25 12.14
CA ASP A 168 -16.19 0.91 10.84
C ASP A 168 -16.47 -0.06 9.68
N GLU A 169 -16.41 0.45 8.47
CA GLU A 169 -16.80 -0.29 7.26
C GLU A 169 -15.92 -1.52 7.02
N VAL A 170 -14.62 -1.46 7.33
CA VAL A 170 -13.71 -2.60 7.23
C VAL A 170 -14.15 -3.73 8.16
N PHE A 171 -14.56 -3.45 9.39
CA PHE A 171 -15.06 -4.50 10.30
C PHE A 171 -16.41 -5.07 9.85
N THR A 172 -17.31 -4.25 9.31
CA THR A 172 -18.64 -4.71 8.88
C THR A 172 -18.60 -5.57 7.62
N SER A 173 -17.59 -5.39 6.78
CA SER A 173 -17.41 -6.10 5.51
C SER A 173 -16.28 -7.14 5.54
N VAL A 174 -15.68 -7.39 6.70
CA VAL A 174 -14.48 -8.23 6.88
C VAL A 174 -14.60 -9.64 6.28
N SER A 175 -15.81 -10.20 6.25
CA SER A 175 -16.08 -11.52 5.64
C SER A 175 -15.78 -11.58 4.14
N HIS A 176 -15.75 -10.44 3.45
CA HIS A 176 -15.41 -10.34 2.02
C HIS A 176 -13.91 -10.57 1.76
N LEU A 177 -13.06 -10.50 2.79
CA LEU A 177 -11.64 -10.83 2.69
C LEU A 177 -11.37 -12.34 2.64
N ARG A 178 -12.39 -13.19 2.71
CA ARG A 178 -12.24 -14.65 2.62
C ARG A 178 -11.47 -15.04 1.37
N GLY A 179 -10.41 -15.82 1.54
CA GLY A 179 -9.53 -16.26 0.48
C GLY A 179 -8.51 -15.21 0.00
N THR A 180 -8.51 -14.00 0.58
CA THR A 180 -7.50 -12.98 0.32
C THR A 180 -6.48 -12.95 1.48
N PRO A 181 -5.22 -13.34 1.26
CA PRO A 181 -4.19 -13.26 2.29
C PRO A 181 -4.01 -11.82 2.78
N VAL A 182 -4.11 -11.60 4.08
CA VAL A 182 -3.91 -10.31 4.73
C VAL A 182 -2.67 -10.35 5.61
N GLY A 183 -1.76 -9.41 5.42
CA GLY A 183 -0.63 -9.14 6.31
C GLY A 183 -0.85 -7.83 7.06
N LEU A 184 -0.59 -7.84 8.36
CA LEU A 184 -0.76 -6.70 9.26
C LEU A 184 0.56 -6.39 9.97
N TRP A 185 0.98 -5.13 9.96
CA TRP A 185 2.16 -4.62 10.69
C TRP A 185 1.74 -3.43 11.52
N CYS A 186 2.03 -3.42 12.82
CA CYS A 186 1.69 -2.32 13.70
C CYS A 186 2.73 -2.16 14.81
N GLY A 187 3.10 -0.93 15.13
CA GLY A 187 4.04 -0.64 16.21
C GLY A 187 3.43 -0.91 17.58
N GLU A 188 4.24 -1.36 18.53
CA GLU A 188 3.81 -1.61 19.92
C GLU A 188 3.36 -0.32 20.64
N ASP A 189 3.91 0.82 20.24
CA ASP A 189 3.55 2.15 20.76
C ASP A 189 2.59 2.91 19.82
N ASP A 190 1.97 2.22 18.85
CA ASP A 190 0.98 2.80 17.94
C ASP A 190 -0.40 2.77 18.62
N ASP A 191 -1.06 3.92 18.71
CA ASP A 191 -2.39 4.04 19.32
C ASP A 191 -3.47 3.19 18.60
N LEU A 192 -3.17 2.70 17.39
CA LEU A 192 -4.06 1.82 16.62
C LEU A 192 -3.86 0.34 16.89
N LEU A 193 -2.83 -0.06 17.65
CA LEU A 193 -2.49 -1.48 17.83
C LEU A 193 -3.69 -2.32 18.29
N GLY A 194 -4.41 -1.88 19.31
CA GLY A 194 -5.59 -2.61 19.80
C GLY A 194 -6.67 -2.81 18.74
N ASN A 195 -6.91 -1.80 17.89
CA ASN A 195 -7.86 -1.94 16.78
C ASN A 195 -7.36 -2.91 15.70
N VAL A 196 -6.04 -2.94 15.46
CA VAL A 196 -5.42 -3.85 14.49
C VAL A 196 -5.49 -5.30 15.00
N GLU A 197 -5.29 -5.51 16.30
CA GLU A 197 -5.45 -6.82 16.95
C GLU A 197 -6.91 -7.30 16.91
N ASP A 198 -7.87 -6.40 17.18
CA ASP A 198 -9.30 -6.70 17.04
C ASP A 198 -9.62 -7.11 15.58
N LEU A 199 -9.11 -6.38 14.59
CA LEU A 199 -9.31 -6.73 13.19
C LEU A 199 -8.70 -8.11 12.87
N ALA A 200 -7.48 -8.38 13.34
CA ALA A 200 -6.81 -9.67 13.13
C ALA A 200 -7.64 -10.84 13.69
N ALA A 201 -8.34 -10.62 14.80
CA ALA A 201 -9.22 -11.63 15.42
C ALA A 201 -10.54 -11.82 14.62
N GLU A 202 -11.02 -10.83 13.92
CA GLU A 202 -12.27 -10.86 13.17
C GLU A 202 -12.10 -11.26 11.68
N LEU A 203 -10.86 -11.33 11.17
CA LEU A 203 -10.59 -11.81 9.81
C LEU A 203 -11.15 -13.23 9.60
N PRO A 204 -11.73 -13.53 8.41
CA PRO A 204 -12.31 -14.86 8.12
C PRO A 204 -11.28 -16.00 8.15
N GLU A 205 -10.02 -15.70 7.86
CA GLU A 205 -8.85 -16.55 8.09
C GLU A 205 -7.85 -15.78 8.94
N ARG A 206 -7.01 -16.50 9.69
CA ARG A 206 -5.91 -15.86 10.43
C ARG A 206 -5.07 -15.00 9.48
N PRO A 207 -4.56 -13.85 9.94
CA PRO A 207 -3.63 -13.08 9.14
C PRO A 207 -2.51 -13.98 8.62
N ALA A 208 -2.23 -13.89 7.31
CA ALA A 208 -1.11 -14.60 6.70
C ALA A 208 0.24 -14.12 7.27
N ARG A 209 0.24 -12.89 7.77
CA ARG A 209 1.33 -12.30 8.53
C ARG A 209 0.74 -11.34 9.59
N MET A 210 1.25 -11.41 10.80
CA MET A 210 1.01 -10.40 11.85
C MET A 210 2.34 -10.11 12.51
N THR A 211 2.80 -8.87 12.38
CA THR A 211 4.07 -8.42 12.93
C THR A 211 3.86 -7.19 13.79
N THR A 212 4.26 -7.27 15.05
CA THR A 212 4.37 -6.15 15.97
C THR A 212 5.83 -5.97 16.37
N GLY A 213 6.19 -4.75 16.75
CA GLY A 213 7.56 -4.46 17.18
C GLY A 213 7.68 -3.03 17.69
N PRO A 214 8.81 -2.69 18.34
CA PRO A 214 9.02 -1.36 18.90
C PRO A 214 8.85 -0.28 17.85
N GLY A 215 7.94 0.65 18.07
CA GLY A 215 7.68 1.77 17.17
C GLY A 215 6.28 2.34 17.30
N ARG A 216 6.11 3.50 16.66
CA ARG A 216 4.89 4.30 16.70
C ARG A 216 4.28 4.44 15.31
N HIS A 217 3.19 5.18 15.22
CA HIS A 217 2.48 5.51 13.98
C HIS A 217 3.28 6.48 13.10
N ASN A 218 4.40 6.03 12.53
CA ASN A 218 5.26 6.88 11.70
C ASN A 218 6.12 6.08 10.70
N PHE A 219 6.70 6.79 9.74
CA PHE A 219 7.53 6.18 8.70
C PHE A 219 8.85 5.59 9.24
N GLY A 220 9.33 6.05 10.39
CA GLY A 220 10.46 5.44 11.08
C GLY A 220 10.21 3.98 11.43
N TYR A 221 9.01 3.62 11.89
CA TYR A 221 8.58 2.25 12.09
C TYR A 221 8.30 1.54 10.76
N TRP A 222 7.46 2.12 9.90
CA TRP A 222 7.04 1.47 8.65
C TRP A 222 8.20 1.17 7.71
N SER A 223 9.22 2.02 7.65
CA SER A 223 10.43 1.77 6.85
C SER A 223 11.13 0.46 7.21
N ARG A 224 11.05 0.05 8.47
CA ARG A 224 11.62 -1.22 8.96
C ARG A 224 10.75 -2.42 8.58
N CYS A 225 9.45 -2.20 8.38
CA CYS A 225 8.49 -3.24 8.00
C CYS A 225 8.41 -3.45 6.48
N ILE A 226 8.77 -2.44 5.67
CA ILE A 226 8.67 -2.51 4.19
C ILE A 226 9.38 -3.74 3.62
N PRO A 227 10.61 -4.12 4.04
CA PRO A 227 11.26 -5.32 3.50
C PRO A 227 10.41 -6.58 3.65
N GLU A 228 9.86 -6.83 4.83
CA GLU A 228 8.99 -7.98 5.09
C GLU A 228 7.65 -7.87 4.33
N GLY A 229 7.05 -6.68 4.29
CA GLY A 229 5.83 -6.42 3.54
C GLY A 229 6.00 -6.64 2.04
N PHE A 230 7.13 -6.24 1.47
CA PHE A 230 7.42 -6.46 0.06
C PHE A 230 7.72 -7.93 -0.25
N ASP A 231 8.39 -8.66 0.64
CA ASP A 231 8.59 -10.10 0.51
C ASP A 231 7.23 -10.84 0.53
N PHE A 232 6.31 -10.43 1.41
CA PHE A 232 4.95 -10.96 1.48
C PHE A 232 4.16 -10.70 0.17
N VAL A 233 4.16 -9.46 -0.30
CA VAL A 233 3.50 -9.06 -1.56
C VAL A 233 4.09 -9.82 -2.75
N ALA A 234 5.41 -9.87 -2.87
CA ALA A 234 6.11 -10.56 -3.95
C ALA A 234 5.77 -12.06 -3.98
N GLY A 235 5.67 -12.69 -2.82
CA GLY A 235 5.25 -14.09 -2.68
C GLY A 235 3.84 -14.34 -3.22
N ALA A 236 2.90 -13.45 -2.92
CA ALA A 236 1.52 -13.53 -3.39
C ALA A 236 1.35 -13.24 -4.89
N LEU A 237 2.25 -12.43 -5.45
CA LEU A 237 2.27 -12.09 -6.89
C LEU A 237 3.00 -13.12 -7.75
N ARG A 238 3.64 -14.12 -7.14
CA ARG A 238 4.26 -15.22 -7.87
C ARG A 238 3.19 -15.99 -8.64
N GLY A 239 3.30 -16.09 -9.93
CA GLY A 239 2.42 -16.83 -10.82
C GLY A 239 2.68 -18.33 -10.76
#